data_a0cf0fe44cd1ab9931ad258c256f9c97
#
_entry.id   a0cf0fe44cd1ab9931ad258c256f9c97
#
_cell.length_a   1.000
_cell.length_b   1.000
_cell.length_c   1.000
_cell.angle_alpha   90.00
_cell.angle_beta   90.00
_cell.angle_gamma   90.00
#
_symmetry.space_group_name_H-M   'P 1'
#
loop_
_entity.id
_entity.type
_entity.pdbx_description
1 polymer ?
#
loop_
_entity_poly.entity_id
_entity_poly.type
_entity_poly.pdbx_seq_one_letter_code
_entity_poly.pdbx_strand_id
1 'polypeptide(L)'
;SGLIGQALLARLEARGDRVRRMVRRPVIDQSEIRWDPDKGHLDPAALVGADAVVHLAGTGIAERRWTRSQKDRILESRTRGTRLLAQSLSEVFPVGGPRVLVSGSAIGFYGDRGDEPLTESSEPGTGFLAG
;
A
#
# COMPACT_ATOMS: atom_id res chain seq x y z
N SER A 1 1.77 1.24 -11.66
CA SER A 1 2.81 0.98 -10.65
C SER A 1 3.77 2.16 -10.59
N GLY A 2 4.08 2.64 -9.38
CA GLY A 2 5.07 3.70 -9.17
C GLY A 2 6.52 3.17 -9.28
N LEU A 3 7.49 4.08 -9.17
CA LEU A 3 8.92 3.78 -9.29
C LEU A 3 9.37 2.59 -8.40
N ILE A 4 9.06 2.63 -7.11
CA ILE A 4 9.43 1.57 -6.16
C ILE A 4 8.74 0.24 -6.53
N GLY A 5 7.45 0.29 -6.89
CA GLY A 5 6.71 -0.92 -7.26
C GLY A 5 7.25 -1.60 -8.51
N GLN A 6 7.73 -0.84 -9.49
CA GLN A 6 8.36 -1.40 -10.70
C GLN A 6 9.72 -2.04 -10.39
N ALA A 7 10.55 -1.37 -9.59
CA ALA A 7 11.85 -1.91 -9.18
C ALA A 7 11.70 -3.19 -8.33
N LEU A 8 10.73 -3.21 -7.42
CA LEU A 8 10.43 -4.39 -6.62
C LEU A 8 9.96 -5.55 -7.50
N LEU A 9 9.04 -5.29 -8.44
CA LEU A 9 8.54 -6.31 -9.36
C LEU A 9 9.69 -6.96 -10.13
N ALA A 10 10.55 -6.16 -10.77
CA ALA A 10 11.70 -6.67 -11.51
C ALA A 10 12.64 -7.51 -10.61
N ARG A 11 12.83 -7.09 -9.36
CA ARG A 11 13.69 -7.83 -8.43
C ARG A 11 13.10 -9.17 -8.01
N LEU A 12 11.80 -9.23 -7.75
CA LEU A 12 11.09 -10.45 -7.38
C LEU A 12 11.05 -11.44 -8.56
N GLU A 13 10.74 -10.96 -9.76
CA GLU A 13 10.73 -11.79 -10.98
C GLU A 13 12.13 -12.37 -11.29
N ALA A 14 13.19 -11.57 -11.15
CA ALA A 14 14.57 -12.03 -11.32
C ALA A 14 14.99 -13.09 -10.29
N ARG A 15 14.34 -13.12 -9.11
CA ARG A 15 14.53 -14.13 -8.07
C ARG A 15 13.71 -15.41 -8.32
N GLY A 16 12.79 -15.39 -9.27
CA GLY A 16 11.90 -16.49 -9.58
C GLY A 16 10.60 -16.50 -8.76
N ASP A 17 10.29 -15.42 -8.05
CA ASP A 17 9.03 -15.30 -7.32
C ASP A 17 7.85 -15.13 -8.27
N ARG A 18 6.73 -15.73 -7.92
CA ARG A 18 5.47 -15.53 -8.63
C ARG A 18 4.73 -14.31 -8.07
N VAL A 19 4.66 -13.24 -8.86
CA VAL A 19 4.03 -11.99 -8.44
C VAL A 19 2.65 -11.84 -9.09
N ARG A 20 1.65 -11.51 -8.28
CA ARG A 20 0.33 -11.06 -8.74
C ARG A 20 0.13 -9.58 -8.44
N ARG A 21 -0.29 -8.81 -9.42
CA ARG A 21 -0.47 -7.36 -9.29
C ARG A 21 -1.92 -7.02 -9.01
N MET A 22 -2.15 -6.23 -7.99
CA MET A 22 -3.48 -5.68 -7.70
C MET A 22 -3.74 -4.46 -8.60
N VAL A 23 -4.81 -4.52 -9.39
CA VAL A 23 -5.14 -3.53 -10.41
C VAL A 23 -6.56 -2.97 -10.23
N ARG A 24 -6.73 -1.65 -10.50
CA ARG A 24 -8.05 -0.98 -10.44
C ARG A 24 -8.85 -1.10 -11.74
N ARG A 25 -8.20 -1.44 -12.84
CA ARG A 25 -8.83 -1.72 -14.13
C ARG A 25 -9.31 -3.18 -14.20
N PRO A 26 -10.09 -3.56 -15.20
CA PRO A 26 -10.38 -4.98 -15.43
C PRO A 26 -9.10 -5.82 -15.50
N VAL A 27 -9.16 -7.02 -14.95
CA VAL A 27 -8.08 -8.01 -14.96
C VAL A 27 -7.86 -8.51 -16.39
N ILE A 28 -6.61 -8.66 -16.80
CA ILE A 28 -6.25 -9.15 -18.15
C ILE A 28 -5.96 -10.65 -18.08
N ASP A 29 -5.28 -11.11 -17.01
CA ASP A 29 -4.87 -12.50 -16.85
C ASP A 29 -4.72 -12.89 -15.37
N GLN A 30 -4.30 -14.12 -15.12
CA GLN A 30 -4.16 -14.69 -13.76
C GLN A 30 -3.03 -14.06 -12.93
N SER A 31 -2.14 -13.25 -13.53
CA SER A 31 -1.12 -12.51 -12.78
C SER A 31 -1.67 -11.24 -12.15
N GLU A 32 -2.96 -10.98 -12.28
CA GLU A 32 -3.61 -9.80 -11.75
C GLU A 32 -4.77 -10.14 -10.82
N ILE A 33 -4.99 -9.28 -9.83
CA ILE A 33 -6.10 -9.32 -8.90
C ILE A 33 -6.86 -8.01 -9.01
N ARG A 34 -8.17 -8.09 -9.19
CA ARG A 34 -9.03 -6.90 -9.18
C ARG A 34 -9.14 -6.35 -7.76
N TRP A 35 -8.85 -5.07 -7.60
CA TRP A 35 -9.14 -4.36 -6.36
C TRP A 35 -9.59 -2.92 -6.65
N ASP A 36 -10.51 -2.42 -5.84
CA ASP A 36 -11.01 -1.05 -5.95
C ASP A 36 -11.32 -0.54 -4.53
N PRO A 37 -10.35 0.08 -3.85
CA PRO A 37 -10.53 0.52 -2.46
C PRO A 37 -11.58 1.64 -2.33
N ASP A 38 -11.86 2.39 -3.40
CA ASP A 38 -12.87 3.43 -3.39
C ASP A 38 -14.30 2.83 -3.34
N LYS A 39 -14.45 1.59 -3.85
CA LYS A 39 -15.69 0.81 -3.82
C LYS A 39 -15.68 -0.30 -2.77
N GLY A 40 -14.62 -0.44 -1.99
CA GLY A 40 -14.46 -1.53 -1.04
C GLY A 40 -14.38 -2.91 -1.70
N HIS A 41 -13.89 -2.97 -2.95
CA HIS A 41 -13.87 -4.21 -3.73
C HIS A 41 -12.49 -4.86 -3.71
N LEU A 42 -12.39 -6.01 -3.07
CA LEU A 42 -11.32 -6.98 -3.16
C LEU A 42 -11.94 -8.35 -2.80
N ASP A 43 -11.76 -9.35 -3.63
CA ASP A 43 -12.10 -10.72 -3.28
C ASP A 43 -11.01 -11.29 -2.37
N PRO A 44 -11.30 -11.56 -1.08
CA PRO A 44 -10.32 -12.13 -0.16
C PRO A 44 -9.77 -13.47 -0.64
N ALA A 45 -10.58 -14.31 -1.30
CA ALA A 45 -10.16 -15.61 -1.81
C ALA A 45 -9.00 -15.49 -2.83
N ALA A 46 -8.92 -14.37 -3.56
CA ALA A 46 -7.81 -14.11 -4.47
C ALA A 46 -6.45 -13.97 -3.75
N LEU A 47 -6.42 -13.78 -2.44
CA LEU A 47 -5.19 -13.67 -1.65
C LEU A 47 -4.69 -15.00 -1.12
N VAL A 48 -5.51 -16.05 -1.18
CA VAL A 48 -5.13 -17.40 -0.70
C VAL A 48 -3.95 -17.93 -1.52
N GLY A 49 -3.01 -18.58 -0.83
CA GLY A 49 -1.79 -19.13 -1.42
C GLY A 49 -0.70 -18.11 -1.76
N ALA A 50 -0.86 -16.85 -1.36
CA ALA A 50 0.23 -15.88 -1.37
C ALA A 50 0.99 -15.93 -0.03
N ASP A 51 2.31 -15.76 -0.06
CA ASP A 51 3.15 -15.74 1.15
C ASP A 51 3.13 -14.35 1.81
N ALA A 52 3.10 -13.30 0.99
CA ALA A 52 3.13 -11.92 1.45
C ALA A 52 2.34 -10.97 0.53
N VAL A 53 1.88 -9.86 1.10
CA VAL A 53 1.31 -8.73 0.36
C VAL A 53 2.18 -7.49 0.57
N VAL A 54 2.52 -6.79 -0.51
CA VAL A 54 3.23 -5.52 -0.46
C VAL A 54 2.29 -4.40 -0.93
N HIS A 55 1.98 -3.48 -0.04
CA HIS A 55 1.09 -2.35 -0.27
C HIS A 55 1.86 -1.04 -0.43
N LEU A 56 2.03 -0.60 -1.67
CA LEU A 56 2.71 0.64 -2.04
C LEU A 56 1.76 1.63 -2.74
N ALA A 57 0.46 1.34 -2.73
CA ALA A 57 -0.51 2.21 -3.37
C ALA A 57 -0.85 3.44 -2.53
N GLY A 58 -1.03 4.55 -3.19
CA GLY A 58 -1.42 5.81 -2.58
C GLY A 58 -1.38 6.94 -3.61
N THR A 59 -2.19 7.96 -3.41
CA THR A 59 -2.13 9.18 -4.24
C THR A 59 -0.82 9.92 -4.00
N GLY A 60 -0.16 10.35 -5.06
CA GLY A 60 1.09 11.12 -4.99
C GLY A 60 0.91 12.43 -4.23
N ILE A 61 1.84 12.72 -3.33
CA ILE A 61 1.78 13.94 -2.50
C ILE A 61 2.29 15.18 -3.24
N ALA A 62 3.12 14.99 -4.27
CA ALA A 62 3.76 16.08 -5.02
C ALA A 62 3.05 16.43 -6.34
N GLU A 63 1.99 15.72 -6.72
CA GLU A 63 1.36 15.87 -8.03
C GLU A 63 0.54 17.15 -8.17
N ARG A 64 0.00 17.69 -7.06
CA ARG A 64 -0.90 18.84 -7.06
C ARG A 64 -0.71 19.71 -5.81
N ARG A 65 -1.18 20.96 -5.89
CA ARG A 65 -1.23 21.87 -4.74
C ARG A 65 -2.11 21.26 -3.62
N TRP A 66 -1.69 21.38 -2.38
CA TRP A 66 -2.36 20.84 -1.19
C TRP A 66 -3.59 21.68 -0.79
N THR A 67 -4.64 21.59 -1.57
CA THR A 67 -5.98 22.03 -1.17
C THR A 67 -6.57 21.05 -0.15
N ARG A 68 -7.64 21.45 0.53
CA ARG A 68 -8.39 20.56 1.43
C ARG A 68 -8.78 19.25 0.70
N SER A 69 -9.39 19.35 -0.45
CA SER A 69 -9.79 18.19 -1.27
C SER A 69 -8.60 17.29 -1.65
N GLN A 70 -7.43 17.86 -1.96
CA GLN A 70 -6.25 17.06 -2.25
C GLN A 70 -5.71 16.35 -1.01
N LYS A 71 -5.73 16.99 0.16
CA LYS A 71 -5.38 16.36 1.43
C LYS A 71 -6.32 15.20 1.76
N ASP A 72 -7.63 15.39 1.62
CA ASP A 72 -8.62 14.35 1.83
C ASP A 72 -8.37 13.14 0.90
N ARG A 73 -8.10 13.38 -0.38
CA ARG A 73 -7.75 12.32 -1.34
C ARG A 73 -6.46 11.57 -0.96
N ILE A 74 -5.44 12.28 -0.49
CA ILE A 74 -4.19 11.68 -0.03
C ILE A 74 -4.47 10.76 1.16
N LEU A 75 -5.18 11.24 2.16
CA LEU A 75 -5.55 10.48 3.36
C LEU A 75 -6.40 9.26 3.01
N GLU A 76 -7.50 9.46 2.29
CA GLU A 76 -8.43 8.40 1.91
C GLU A 76 -7.77 7.31 1.07
N SER A 77 -6.89 7.67 0.14
CA SER A 77 -6.20 6.69 -0.70
C SER A 77 -5.34 5.71 0.12
N ARG A 78 -4.84 6.14 1.27
CA ARG A 78 -4.05 5.31 2.19
C ARG A 78 -4.94 4.54 3.16
N THR A 79 -5.82 5.24 3.85
CA THR A 79 -6.65 4.64 4.90
C THR A 79 -7.64 3.62 4.35
N ARG A 80 -8.33 3.90 3.25
CA ARG A 80 -9.28 2.96 2.62
C ARG A 80 -8.55 1.74 2.06
N GLY A 81 -7.45 1.95 1.34
CA GLY A 81 -6.68 0.85 0.75
C GLY A 81 -6.09 -0.08 1.80
N THR A 82 -5.43 0.48 2.81
CA THR A 82 -4.83 -0.31 3.90
C THR A 82 -5.89 -1.06 4.71
N ARG A 83 -7.03 -0.40 5.01
CA ARG A 83 -8.13 -1.03 5.75
C ARG A 83 -8.74 -2.20 4.98
N LEU A 84 -9.03 -2.02 3.69
CA LEU A 84 -9.56 -3.08 2.84
C LEU A 84 -8.62 -4.28 2.79
N LEU A 85 -7.32 -4.05 2.61
CA LEU A 85 -6.32 -5.12 2.62
C LEU A 85 -6.27 -5.82 3.97
N ALA A 86 -6.19 -5.09 5.08
CA ALA A 86 -6.12 -5.68 6.42
C ALA A 86 -7.35 -6.53 6.74
N GLN A 87 -8.54 -6.07 6.37
CA GLN A 87 -9.79 -6.84 6.51
C GLN A 87 -9.75 -8.12 5.68
N SER A 88 -9.46 -8.01 4.37
CA SER A 88 -9.38 -9.17 3.49
C SER A 88 -8.33 -10.18 3.93
N LEU A 89 -7.19 -9.72 4.43
CA LEU A 89 -6.14 -10.60 4.97
C LEU A 89 -6.61 -11.33 6.24
N SER A 90 -7.33 -10.65 7.14
CA SER A 90 -7.85 -11.28 8.35
C SER A 90 -8.86 -12.38 8.05
N GLU A 91 -9.65 -12.23 6.99
CA GLU A 91 -10.63 -13.24 6.55
C GLU A 91 -9.96 -14.52 6.03
N VAL A 92 -8.85 -14.39 5.29
CA VAL A 92 -8.19 -15.55 4.66
C VAL A 92 -7.02 -16.11 5.46
N PHE A 93 -6.57 -15.44 6.50
CA PHE A 93 -5.47 -15.92 7.35
C PHE A 93 -5.68 -17.34 7.86
N PRO A 94 -6.87 -17.75 8.36
CA PRO A 94 -7.10 -19.11 8.84
C PRO A 94 -7.08 -20.18 7.75
N VAL A 95 -7.28 -19.82 6.49
CA VAL A 95 -7.45 -20.75 5.35
C VAL A 95 -6.28 -20.73 4.36
N GLY A 96 -5.13 -20.24 4.78
CA GLY A 96 -3.91 -20.20 3.94
C GLY A 96 -3.67 -18.88 3.25
N GLY A 97 -4.17 -17.78 3.80
CA GLY A 97 -3.85 -16.42 3.36
C GLY A 97 -2.42 -15.98 3.74
N PRO A 98 -1.98 -14.82 3.20
CA PRO A 98 -0.65 -14.28 3.45
C PRO A 98 -0.39 -14.01 4.93
N ARG A 99 0.82 -14.32 5.38
CA ARG A 99 1.25 -14.09 6.77
C ARG A 99 1.99 -12.78 6.98
N VAL A 100 2.35 -12.10 5.89
CA VAL A 100 3.13 -10.86 5.90
C VAL A 100 2.42 -9.80 5.10
N LEU A 101 2.20 -8.64 5.72
CA LEU A 101 1.81 -7.40 5.05
C LEU A 101 2.93 -6.37 5.21
N VAL A 102 3.53 -5.97 4.09
CA VAL A 102 4.48 -4.85 4.05
C VAL A 102 3.73 -3.64 3.51
N SER A 103 3.59 -2.61 4.32
CA SER A 103 2.95 -1.36 3.91
C SER A 103 3.98 -0.23 3.83
N GLY A 104 3.94 0.53 2.74
CA GLY A 104 4.78 1.70 2.58
C GLY A 104 4.40 2.78 3.59
N SER A 105 5.38 3.24 4.37
CA SER A 105 5.30 4.43 5.20
C SER A 105 6.07 5.58 4.54
N ALA A 106 6.20 6.72 5.21
CA ALA A 106 6.92 7.87 4.69
C ALA A 106 7.61 8.65 5.81
N ILE A 107 8.75 9.27 5.47
CA ILE A 107 9.48 10.15 6.40
C ILE A 107 8.65 11.36 6.88
N GLY A 108 7.59 11.73 6.16
CA GLY A 108 6.65 12.75 6.60
C GLY A 108 5.96 12.46 7.94
N PHE A 109 6.00 11.20 8.42
CA PHE A 109 5.56 10.81 9.74
C PHE A 109 6.29 11.57 10.85
N TYR A 110 7.59 11.84 10.67
CA TYR A 110 8.40 12.52 11.67
C TYR A 110 8.29 14.04 11.62
N GLY A 111 7.68 14.61 10.57
CA GLY A 111 7.63 16.05 10.34
C GLY A 111 8.99 16.63 9.96
N ASP A 112 9.13 17.95 10.09
CA ASP A 112 10.41 18.64 9.89
C ASP A 112 11.16 18.71 11.22
N ARG A 113 12.29 18.04 11.29
CA ARG A 113 13.18 17.93 12.45
C ARG A 113 14.58 18.49 12.19
N GLY A 114 14.76 19.25 11.10
CA GLY A 114 16.07 19.76 10.70
C GLY A 114 17.08 18.63 10.53
N ASP A 115 18.27 18.77 11.13
CA ASP A 115 19.39 17.80 11.03
C ASP A 115 19.36 16.70 12.11
N GLU A 116 18.24 16.55 12.84
CA GLU A 116 18.10 15.52 13.87
C GLU A 116 18.12 14.12 13.23
N PRO A 117 19.01 13.20 13.65
CA PRO A 117 18.96 11.81 13.20
C PRO A 117 17.66 11.13 13.68
N LEU A 118 16.89 10.59 12.76
CA LEU A 118 15.63 9.92 13.03
C LEU A 118 15.80 8.41 13.00
N THR A 119 15.13 7.74 13.93
CA THR A 119 15.07 6.28 14.03
C THR A 119 13.62 5.83 14.10
N GLU A 120 13.37 4.53 14.08
CA GLU A 120 12.05 3.94 14.22
C GLU A 120 11.39 4.22 15.56
N SER A 121 12.17 4.59 16.58
CA SER A 121 11.68 4.99 17.91
C SER A 121 11.45 6.49 18.05
N SER A 122 11.76 7.29 17.03
CA SER A 122 11.53 8.74 17.09
C SER A 122 10.03 9.04 17.09
N GLU A 123 9.63 10.01 17.92
CA GLU A 123 8.23 10.41 18.06
C GLU A 123 7.69 10.99 16.75
N PRO A 124 6.37 10.81 16.48
CA PRO A 124 5.73 11.42 15.32
C PRO A 124 5.82 12.95 15.38
N GLY A 125 5.97 13.54 14.24
CA GLY A 125 5.93 14.99 14.07
C GLY A 125 4.51 15.55 14.12
N THR A 126 4.40 16.82 13.78
CA THR A 126 3.10 17.52 13.70
C THR A 126 2.77 17.84 12.24
N GLY A 127 1.48 17.99 11.94
CA GLY A 127 1.00 18.39 10.63
C GLY A 127 0.34 17.25 9.86
N PHE A 128 -0.12 17.57 8.64
CA PHE A 128 -0.98 16.70 7.86
C PHE A 128 -0.36 15.34 7.48
N LEU A 129 0.96 15.26 7.27
CA LEU A 129 1.61 14.00 6.88
C LEU A 129 1.99 13.14 8.09
N ALA A 130 2.02 13.72 9.30
CA ALA A 130 2.36 13.00 10.53
C ALA A 130 1.13 12.36 11.18
N GLY A 131 -0.06 12.93 10.98
CA GLY A 131 -1.34 12.41 11.49
C GLY A 131 -2.05 11.54 10.49
#